data_eeaf20c9c8c6195e50b0074db7fc5aa2
#
_entry.id   eeaf20c9c8c6195e50b0074db7fc5aa2
#
_cell.length_a   1.000
_cell.length_b   1.000
_cell.length_c   1.000
_cell.angle_alpha   90.00
_cell.angle_beta   90.00
_cell.angle_gamma   90.00
#
_symmetry.space_group_name_H-M   'P 1'
#
loop_
_entity.id
_entity.type
_entity.pdbx_description
1 polymer ?
#
loop_
_entity_poly.entity_id
_entity_poly.type
_entity_poly.pdbx_seq_one_letter_code
_entity_poly.pdbx_strand_id
1 'polypeptide(L)'
;MEASWRWGVLLIVLTMVIHAAAVVTMAFAGLSLRARLETRSLNLWNLIAIQICVIGVIGLLLAVLHGIECGIWAAAYLWLGALDSPIDALLYSVDAMSTRGASGLTLQRPWQMMGASTASRTTEVRRIAEKATRTGETG
;
A
#
# COMPACT_ATOMS: atom_id res chain seq x y z
N MET A 1 21.03 12.83 -3.39
CA MET A 1 20.23 11.86 -4.17
C MET A 1 20.41 10.40 -3.72
N GLU A 2 21.58 10.01 -3.25
CA GLU A 2 21.82 8.62 -2.77
C GLU A 2 21.04 8.23 -1.50
N ALA A 3 20.85 9.16 -0.56
CA ALA A 3 20.19 8.88 0.71
C ALA A 3 18.71 8.52 0.55
N SER A 4 17.97 9.22 -0.30
CA SER A 4 16.52 9.00 -0.50
C SER A 4 16.20 7.64 -1.12
N TRP A 5 17.05 7.16 -2.04
CA TRP A 5 16.92 5.85 -2.65
C TRP A 5 17.13 4.72 -1.63
N ARG A 6 18.16 4.84 -0.79
CA ARG A 6 18.46 3.84 0.24
C ARG A 6 17.33 3.69 1.25
N TRP A 7 16.72 4.79 1.69
CA TRP A 7 15.56 4.75 2.58
C TRP A 7 14.34 4.13 1.93
N GLY A 8 14.07 4.43 0.66
CA GLY A 8 12.99 3.83 -0.09
C GLY A 8 13.14 2.31 -0.20
N VAL A 9 14.33 1.82 -0.57
CA VAL A 9 14.60 0.37 -0.65
C VAL A 9 14.47 -0.30 0.71
N LEU A 10 15.01 0.30 1.77
CA LEU A 10 14.90 -0.24 3.13
C LEU A 10 13.43 -0.40 3.55
N LEU A 11 12.60 0.60 3.30
CA LEU A 11 11.16 0.57 3.62
C LEU A 11 10.44 -0.51 2.80
N ILE A 12 10.74 -0.63 1.51
CA ILE A 12 10.17 -1.68 0.67
C ILE A 12 10.52 -3.06 1.23
N VAL A 13 11.80 -3.31 1.55
CA VAL A 13 12.22 -4.60 2.12
C VAL A 13 11.53 -4.86 3.46
N LEU A 14 11.45 -3.84 4.33
CA LEU A 14 10.80 -3.96 5.63
C LEU A 14 9.31 -4.32 5.49
N THR A 15 8.57 -3.60 4.67
CA THR A 15 7.12 -3.86 4.46
C THR A 15 6.89 -5.20 3.78
N MET A 16 7.73 -5.61 2.83
CA MET A 16 7.67 -6.95 2.22
C MET A 16 7.89 -8.07 3.22
N VAL A 17 8.86 -7.92 4.14
CA VAL A 17 9.10 -8.92 5.21
C VAL A 17 7.92 -9.01 6.15
N ILE A 18 7.37 -7.88 6.59
CA ILE A 18 6.18 -7.81 7.46
C ILE A 18 5.00 -8.50 6.75
N HIS A 19 4.76 -8.15 5.49
CA HIS A 19 3.67 -8.72 4.69
C HIS A 19 3.82 -10.24 4.53
N ALA A 20 4.99 -10.71 4.13
CA ALA A 20 5.27 -12.14 3.97
C ALA A 20 5.11 -12.91 5.29
N ALA A 21 5.63 -12.39 6.41
CA ALA A 21 5.48 -13.01 7.72
C ALA A 21 4.01 -13.11 8.14
N ALA A 22 3.22 -12.06 7.93
CA ALA A 22 1.80 -12.05 8.24
C ALA A 22 1.02 -13.08 7.39
N VAL A 23 1.26 -13.13 6.06
CA VAL A 23 0.60 -14.06 5.15
C VAL A 23 0.96 -15.52 5.51
N VAL A 24 2.22 -15.80 5.80
CA VAL A 24 2.66 -17.15 6.24
C VAL A 24 1.98 -17.53 7.55
N THR A 25 1.92 -16.63 8.53
CA THR A 25 1.25 -16.87 9.81
C THR A 25 -0.25 -17.16 9.62
N MET A 26 -0.93 -16.39 8.77
CA MET A 26 -2.33 -16.62 8.43
C MET A 26 -2.55 -17.97 7.74
N ALA A 27 -1.64 -18.37 6.83
CA ALA A 27 -1.69 -19.67 6.16
C ALA A 27 -1.56 -20.82 7.15
N PHE A 28 -0.60 -20.76 8.07
CA PHE A 28 -0.43 -21.77 9.13
C PHE A 28 -1.65 -21.83 10.08
N ALA A 29 -2.19 -20.67 10.47
CA ALA A 29 -3.41 -20.63 11.28
C ALA A 29 -4.60 -21.26 10.55
N GLY A 30 -4.76 -21.00 9.25
CA GLY A 30 -5.79 -21.61 8.41
C GLY A 30 -5.64 -23.12 8.30
N LEU A 31 -4.43 -23.64 8.07
CA LEU A 31 -4.15 -25.08 8.04
C LEU A 31 -4.46 -25.75 9.38
N SER A 32 -4.06 -25.11 10.50
CA SER A 32 -4.33 -25.63 11.84
C SER A 32 -5.82 -25.67 12.15
N LEU A 33 -6.57 -24.66 11.72
CA LEU A 33 -8.03 -24.61 11.87
C LEU A 33 -8.69 -25.73 11.04
N ARG A 34 -8.26 -25.91 9.79
CA ARG A 34 -8.76 -26.96 8.91
C ARG A 34 -8.55 -28.35 9.54
N ALA A 35 -7.34 -28.63 10.03
CA ALA A 35 -7.05 -29.92 10.69
C ALA A 35 -7.97 -30.18 11.90
N ARG A 36 -8.32 -29.15 12.68
CA ARG A 36 -9.27 -29.26 13.80
C ARG A 36 -10.72 -29.48 13.35
N LEU A 37 -11.10 -28.96 12.19
CA LEU A 37 -12.46 -29.10 11.65
C LEU A 37 -12.68 -30.45 11.01
N GLU A 38 -11.66 -31.05 10.40
CA GLU A 38 -11.72 -32.40 9.78
C GLU A 38 -12.04 -33.51 10.81
N THR A 39 -11.75 -33.29 12.09
CA THR A 39 -12.11 -34.25 13.17
C THR A 39 -13.58 -34.15 13.60
N ARG A 40 -14.36 -33.19 13.08
CA ARG A 40 -15.78 -33.00 13.41
C ARG A 40 -16.65 -33.35 12.22
N SER A 41 -17.63 -34.21 12.44
CA SER A 41 -18.69 -34.51 11.43
C SER A 41 -19.63 -33.29 11.34
N LEU A 42 -19.26 -32.31 10.50
CA LEU A 42 -20.04 -31.09 10.31
C LEU A 42 -21.04 -31.26 9.15
N ASN A 43 -22.24 -30.70 9.32
CA ASN A 43 -23.21 -30.59 8.24
C ASN A 43 -22.69 -29.61 7.17
N LEU A 44 -23.06 -29.81 5.90
CA LEU A 44 -22.63 -29.02 4.75
C LEU A 44 -22.84 -27.50 4.97
N TRP A 45 -23.97 -27.10 5.53
CA TRP A 45 -24.28 -25.70 5.82
C TRP A 45 -23.31 -25.08 6.83
N ASN A 46 -22.92 -25.83 7.85
CA ASN A 46 -21.93 -25.39 8.83
C ASN A 46 -20.53 -25.22 8.22
N LEU A 47 -20.17 -26.12 7.31
CA LEU A 47 -18.89 -26.02 6.58
C LEU A 47 -18.84 -24.76 5.71
N ILE A 48 -19.94 -24.47 4.97
CA ILE A 48 -20.04 -23.26 4.14
C ILE A 48 -19.94 -22.01 5.01
N ALA A 49 -20.68 -21.94 6.12
CA ALA A 49 -20.65 -20.79 7.03
C ALA A 49 -19.26 -20.56 7.62
N ILE A 50 -18.57 -21.62 8.06
CA ILE A 50 -17.21 -21.54 8.58
C ILE A 50 -16.24 -21.04 7.50
N GLN A 51 -16.37 -21.55 6.27
CA GLN A 51 -15.51 -21.12 5.17
C GLN A 51 -15.68 -19.63 4.84
N ILE A 52 -16.91 -19.13 4.83
CA ILE A 52 -17.20 -17.71 4.63
C ILE A 52 -16.59 -16.86 5.76
N CYS A 53 -16.76 -17.29 7.02
CA CYS A 53 -16.17 -16.60 8.17
C CYS A 53 -14.63 -16.56 8.08
N VAL A 54 -13.99 -17.67 7.73
CA VAL A 54 -12.52 -17.75 7.60
C VAL A 54 -12.02 -16.78 6.51
N ILE A 55 -12.65 -16.78 5.35
CA ILE A 55 -12.30 -15.87 4.26
C ILE A 55 -12.50 -14.41 4.69
N GLY A 56 -13.62 -14.10 5.36
CA GLY A 56 -13.90 -12.77 5.88
C GLY A 56 -12.86 -12.30 6.90
N VAL A 57 -12.48 -13.16 7.85
CA VAL A 57 -11.43 -12.85 8.84
C VAL A 57 -10.08 -12.62 8.18
N ILE A 58 -9.69 -13.47 7.23
CA ILE A 58 -8.44 -13.29 6.47
C ILE A 58 -8.46 -11.96 5.71
N GLY A 59 -9.56 -11.64 5.03
CA GLY A 59 -9.71 -10.36 4.33
C GLY A 59 -9.59 -9.16 5.26
N LEU A 60 -10.21 -9.23 6.44
CA LEU A 60 -10.11 -8.16 7.45
C LEU A 60 -8.67 -8.02 7.98
N LEU A 61 -8.00 -9.11 8.28
CA LEU A 61 -6.61 -9.10 8.73
C LEU A 61 -5.67 -8.51 7.68
N LEU A 62 -5.88 -8.83 6.39
CA LEU A 62 -5.13 -8.22 5.29
C LEU A 62 -5.41 -6.72 5.17
N ALA A 63 -6.65 -6.29 5.34
CA ALA A 63 -6.99 -4.86 5.32
C ALA A 63 -6.30 -4.09 6.46
N VAL A 64 -6.29 -4.66 7.67
CA VAL A 64 -5.56 -4.09 8.82
C VAL A 64 -4.06 -4.05 8.54
N LEU A 65 -3.49 -5.11 7.99
CA LEU A 65 -2.07 -5.17 7.62
C LEU A 65 -1.70 -4.06 6.63
N HIS A 66 -2.49 -3.87 5.57
CA HIS A 66 -2.27 -2.78 4.61
C HIS A 66 -2.40 -1.40 5.27
N GLY A 67 -3.33 -1.23 6.21
CA GLY A 67 -3.44 0.01 6.99
C GLY A 67 -2.18 0.29 7.81
N ILE A 68 -1.59 -0.73 8.43
CA ILE A 68 -0.33 -0.62 9.18
C ILE A 68 0.82 -0.26 8.23
N GLU A 69 0.92 -0.91 7.08
CA GLU A 69 1.93 -0.62 6.06
C GLU A 69 1.82 0.83 5.56
N CYS A 70 0.60 1.32 5.27
CA CYS A 70 0.35 2.73 4.94
C CYS A 70 0.82 3.66 6.07
N GLY A 71 0.55 3.31 7.32
CA GLY A 71 1.00 4.06 8.50
C GLY A 71 2.52 4.15 8.62
N ILE A 72 3.22 3.04 8.36
CA ILE A 72 4.70 3.00 8.36
C ILE A 72 5.27 3.93 7.28
N TRP A 73 4.72 3.91 6.07
CA TRP A 73 5.13 4.80 4.99
C TRP A 73 4.82 6.26 5.30
N ALA A 74 3.64 6.56 5.84
CA ALA A 74 3.27 7.92 6.25
C ALA A 74 4.22 8.46 7.32
N ALA A 75 4.53 7.65 8.35
CA ALA A 75 5.48 8.02 9.39
C ALA A 75 6.89 8.28 8.83
N ALA A 76 7.33 7.46 7.87
CA ALA A 76 8.61 7.66 7.20
C ALA A 76 8.65 8.96 6.40
N TYR A 77 7.59 9.32 5.66
CA TYR A 77 7.50 10.59 4.92
C TYR A 77 7.57 11.80 5.85
N LEU A 78 6.91 11.73 7.01
CA LEU A 78 6.97 12.78 8.01
C LEU A 78 8.37 12.90 8.64
N TRP A 79 8.93 11.76 9.07
CA TRP A 79 10.23 11.74 9.73
C TRP A 79 11.37 12.22 8.83
N LEU A 80 11.30 11.91 7.55
CA LEU A 80 12.26 12.35 6.55
C LEU A 80 12.01 13.78 6.04
N GLY A 81 10.94 14.45 6.50
CA GLY A 81 10.56 15.78 6.03
C GLY A 81 10.15 15.81 4.55
N ALA A 82 9.64 14.69 4.04
CA ALA A 82 9.17 14.59 2.66
C ALA A 82 7.78 15.22 2.47
N LEU A 83 6.99 15.23 3.53
CA LEU A 83 5.68 15.87 3.66
C LEU A 83 5.57 16.50 5.06
N ASP A 84 4.89 17.65 5.15
CA ASP A 84 4.79 18.42 6.39
C ASP A 84 3.50 18.08 7.18
N SER A 85 2.48 17.53 6.52
CA SER A 85 1.18 17.22 7.11
C SER A 85 1.00 15.70 7.31
N PRO A 86 0.60 15.24 8.51
CA PRO A 86 0.30 13.84 8.78
C PRO A 86 -0.84 13.30 7.89
N ILE A 87 -1.84 14.14 7.61
CA ILE A 87 -2.99 13.77 6.77
C ILE A 87 -2.52 13.57 5.32
N ASP A 88 -1.69 14.49 4.81
CA ASP A 88 -1.17 14.39 3.45
C ASP A 88 -0.23 13.19 3.30
N ALA A 89 0.58 12.89 4.32
CA ALA A 89 1.45 11.73 4.34
C ALA A 89 0.65 10.40 4.31
N LEU A 90 -0.44 10.33 5.06
CA LEU A 90 -1.31 9.16 5.06
C LEU A 90 -2.05 9.02 3.73
N LEU A 91 -2.65 10.10 3.22
CA LEU A 91 -3.32 10.12 1.91
C LEU A 91 -2.37 9.73 0.79
N TYR A 92 -1.15 10.27 0.78
CA TYR A 92 -0.13 9.91 -0.20
C TYR A 92 0.20 8.41 -0.14
N SER A 93 0.35 7.85 1.07
CA SER A 93 0.65 6.42 1.25
C SER A 93 -0.48 5.53 0.75
N VAL A 94 -1.73 5.86 1.06
CA VAL A 94 -2.92 5.13 0.60
C VAL A 94 -3.06 5.21 -0.93
N ASP A 95 -2.90 6.40 -1.51
CA ASP A 95 -2.97 6.60 -2.96
C ASP A 95 -1.86 5.86 -3.70
N ALA A 96 -0.65 5.85 -3.16
CA ALA A 96 0.47 5.11 -3.73
C ALA A 96 0.22 3.60 -3.71
N MET A 97 -0.33 3.05 -2.62
CA MET A 97 -0.66 1.62 -2.51
C MET A 97 -1.85 1.22 -3.37
N SER A 98 -2.84 2.11 -3.54
CA SER A 98 -4.02 1.84 -4.37
C SER A 98 -3.79 2.00 -5.87
N THR A 99 -2.54 2.25 -6.30
CA THR A 99 -2.16 2.47 -7.72
C THR A 99 -2.87 3.65 -8.42
N ARG A 100 -3.58 4.49 -7.65
CA ARG A 100 -4.27 5.68 -8.17
C ARG A 100 -3.29 6.82 -8.52
N GLY A 101 -2.08 6.75 -8.00
CA GLY A 101 -1.16 7.87 -8.00
C GLY A 101 -1.59 8.95 -7.00
N ALA A 102 -0.64 9.71 -6.49
CA ALA A 102 -0.93 10.76 -5.52
C ALA A 102 -1.90 11.78 -6.12
N SER A 103 -3.01 12.02 -5.45
CA SER A 103 -4.11 12.92 -5.85
C SER A 103 -3.68 14.40 -5.83
N GLY A 104 -2.67 14.76 -6.65
CA GLY A 104 -2.10 16.10 -6.71
C GLY A 104 -1.04 16.42 -5.63
N LEU A 105 -0.80 15.51 -4.68
CA LEU A 105 0.26 15.65 -3.69
C LEU A 105 1.61 15.24 -4.30
N THR A 106 2.63 16.06 -4.08
CA THR A 106 4.00 15.78 -4.55
C THR A 106 4.96 15.83 -3.38
N LEU A 107 5.84 14.84 -3.29
CA LEU A 107 6.93 14.84 -2.32
C LEU A 107 7.90 15.99 -2.59
N GLN A 108 8.50 16.55 -1.55
CA GLN A 108 9.58 17.52 -1.69
C GLN A 108 10.72 16.96 -2.55
N ARG A 109 11.35 17.82 -3.35
CA ARG A 109 12.32 17.44 -4.39
C ARG A 109 13.33 16.37 -4.02
N PRO A 110 14.02 16.41 -2.86
CA PRO A 110 15.02 15.39 -2.53
C PRO A 110 14.41 13.99 -2.31
N TRP A 111 13.09 13.90 -2.06
CA TRP A 111 12.41 12.66 -1.71
C TRP A 111 11.53 12.07 -2.83
N GLN A 112 11.45 12.74 -3.98
CA GLN A 112 10.62 12.30 -5.12
C GLN A 112 10.97 10.89 -5.62
N MET A 113 12.25 10.48 -5.50
CA MET A 113 12.69 9.14 -5.89
C MET A 113 12.24 8.05 -4.91
N MET A 114 11.89 8.41 -3.67
CA MET A 114 11.42 7.46 -2.65
C MET A 114 9.98 7.01 -2.93
N GLY A 115 9.16 7.91 -3.46
CA GLY A 115 7.84 7.57 -4.00
C GLY A 115 7.96 7.13 -5.45
N ALA A 116 8.52 5.95 -5.74
CA ALA A 116 8.61 5.36 -7.07
C ALA A 116 7.23 5.02 -7.67
N SER A 117 6.21 5.78 -7.30
CA SER A 117 4.86 5.63 -7.80
C SER A 117 4.73 6.27 -9.18
N THR A 118 3.93 5.67 -10.03
CA THR A 118 3.46 6.14 -11.33
C THR A 118 2.92 7.58 -11.31
N ALA A 119 2.65 8.15 -10.12
CA ALA A 119 2.09 9.48 -9.93
C ALA A 119 2.99 10.62 -10.44
N SER A 120 4.30 10.52 -10.32
CA SER A 120 5.20 11.55 -10.84
C SER A 120 5.22 11.60 -12.37
N ARG A 121 5.04 10.46 -13.04
CA ARG A 121 4.93 10.41 -14.51
C ARG A 121 3.63 11.03 -15.02
N THR A 122 2.54 10.80 -14.33
CA THR A 122 1.22 11.30 -14.76
C THR A 122 1.15 12.83 -14.67
N THR A 123 1.77 13.40 -13.65
CA THR A 123 1.82 14.86 -13.45
C THR A 123 2.71 15.54 -14.50
N GLU A 124 3.83 14.91 -14.85
CA GLU A 124 4.74 15.41 -15.88
C GLU A 124 4.09 15.35 -17.29
N VAL A 125 3.45 14.23 -17.62
CA VAL A 125 2.71 14.06 -18.89
C VAL A 125 1.56 15.07 -18.97
N ARG A 126 0.84 15.30 -17.88
CA ARG A 126 -0.24 16.31 -17.84
C ARG A 126 0.29 17.73 -18.02
N ARG A 127 1.41 18.10 -17.40
CA ARG A 127 2.07 19.41 -17.61
C ARG A 127 2.54 19.61 -19.05
N ILE A 128 3.08 18.56 -19.67
CA ILE A 128 3.50 18.60 -21.08
C ILE A 128 2.28 18.78 -21.99
N ALA A 129 1.19 18.05 -21.73
CA ALA A 129 -0.06 18.17 -22.46
C ALA A 129 -0.69 19.57 -22.32
N GLU A 130 -0.73 20.14 -21.10
CA GLU A 130 -1.23 21.50 -20.85
C GLU A 130 -0.36 22.59 -21.50
N LYS A 131 0.95 22.40 -21.56
CA LYS A 131 1.84 23.30 -22.33
C LYS A 131 1.61 23.21 -23.82
N ALA A 132 1.43 22.02 -24.36
CA ALA A 132 1.19 21.82 -25.79
C ALA A 132 -0.14 22.45 -26.26
N THR A 133 -1.19 22.38 -25.43
CA THR A 133 -2.47 23.04 -25.74
C THR A 133 -2.37 24.57 -25.70
N ARG A 134 -1.62 25.15 -24.74
CA ARG A 134 -1.42 26.61 -24.67
C ARG A 134 -0.59 27.18 -25.85
N THR A 135 0.37 26.42 -26.35
CA THR A 135 1.17 26.86 -27.49
C THR A 135 0.43 26.70 -28.83
N GLY A 136 -0.57 25.84 -28.91
CA GLY A 136 -1.42 25.70 -30.11
C GLY A 136 -2.53 26.74 -30.24
N GLU A 137 -2.86 27.50 -29.19
CA GLU A 137 -3.88 28.58 -29.21
C GLU A 137 -3.31 29.97 -29.57
N THR A 138 -2.01 30.12 -29.70
CA THR A 138 -1.33 31.40 -29.99
C THR A 138 -0.73 31.49 -31.40
N GLY A 139 -1.05 30.58 -32.27
CA GLY A 139 -0.70 30.55 -33.70
C GLY A 139 -1.91 30.68 -34.60
#